data_dbf215e37551fe5323350a6c1bbfb991
#
_entry.id   dbf215e37551fe5323350a6c1bbfb991
#
_cell.length_a   1.000
_cell.length_b   1.000
_cell.length_c   1.000
_cell.angle_alpha   90.00
_cell.angle_beta   90.00
_cell.angle_gamma   90.00
#
_symmetry.space_group_name_H-M   'P 1'
#
loop_
_entity.id
_entity.type
_entity.pdbx_description
1 polymer ?
#
loop_
_entity_poly.entity_id
_entity_poly.type
_entity_poly.pdbx_seq_one_letter_code
_entity_poly.pdbx_strand_id
1 'polypeptide(L)'
;MYVRIVEITAPTKLQLNIFLDYLRNTHFPKNLQQGQTSAKVFRVNEVSAFVIAGFKDKKSADRIKIMNNLEINELKTNLKIRSFEGPIEYSLDW
;
A
#
# COMPACT_ATOMS: atom_id res chain seq x y z
N MET A 1 7.80 13.65 -6.87
CA MET A 1 6.87 12.73 -6.17
C MET A 1 7.04 11.32 -6.70
N TYR A 2 6.91 10.37 -5.85
CA TYR A 2 7.09 8.96 -6.15
C TYR A 2 5.83 8.19 -5.73
N VAL A 3 5.40 7.21 -6.51
CA VAL A 3 4.17 6.48 -6.24
C VAL A 3 4.41 4.98 -6.29
N ARG A 4 3.70 4.25 -5.41
CA ARG A 4 3.67 2.79 -5.41
C ARG A 4 2.22 2.34 -5.52
N ILE A 5 1.94 1.46 -6.48
CA ILE A 5 0.63 0.85 -6.63
C ILE A 5 0.75 -0.61 -6.24
N VAL A 6 -0.11 -1.06 -5.33
CA VAL A 6 -0.10 -2.44 -4.83
C VAL A 6 -1.44 -3.08 -5.13
N GLU A 7 -1.41 -4.18 -5.86
CA GLU A 7 -2.59 -5.01 -6.10
C GLU A 7 -2.62 -6.14 -5.07
N ILE A 8 -3.75 -6.29 -4.40
CA ILE A 8 -3.91 -7.28 -3.34
C ILE A 8 -5.09 -8.19 -3.69
N THR A 9 -4.86 -9.49 -3.67
CA THR A 9 -5.91 -10.49 -3.84
C THR A 9 -5.89 -11.46 -2.67
N ALA A 10 -7.03 -11.60 -1.99
CA ALA A 10 -7.17 -12.47 -0.82
C ALA A 10 -8.01 -13.69 -1.15
N PRO A 11 -7.88 -14.80 -0.40
CA PRO A 11 -8.72 -15.99 -0.60
C PRO A 11 -10.18 -15.74 -0.25
N THR A 12 -10.47 -14.85 0.70
CA THR A 12 -11.82 -14.55 1.15
C THR A 12 -12.00 -13.05 1.37
N LYS A 13 -13.26 -12.63 1.34
CA LYS A 13 -13.67 -11.25 1.67
C LYS A 13 -13.20 -10.86 3.07
N LEU A 14 -13.35 -11.75 4.04
CA LEU A 14 -12.97 -11.49 5.43
C LEU A 14 -11.48 -11.21 5.55
N GLN A 15 -10.64 -12.02 4.91
CA GLN A 15 -9.19 -11.82 4.95
C GLN A 15 -8.79 -10.51 4.30
N LEU A 16 -9.44 -10.12 3.22
CA LEU A 16 -9.16 -8.81 2.62
C LEU A 16 -9.58 -7.68 3.56
N ASN A 17 -10.75 -7.79 4.19
CA ASN A 17 -11.22 -6.79 5.16
C ASN A 17 -10.21 -6.60 6.30
N ILE A 18 -9.72 -7.70 6.85
CA ILE A 18 -8.73 -7.67 7.94
C ILE A 18 -7.45 -6.96 7.49
N PHE A 19 -6.96 -7.29 6.30
CA PHE A 19 -5.74 -6.68 5.79
C PHE A 19 -5.91 -5.18 5.51
N LEU A 20 -7.01 -4.77 4.90
CA LEU A 20 -7.29 -3.37 4.61
C LEU A 20 -7.47 -2.55 5.89
N ASP A 21 -8.12 -3.13 6.91
CA ASP A 21 -8.25 -2.47 8.22
C ASP A 21 -6.88 -2.28 8.88
N TYR A 22 -6.02 -3.26 8.79
CA TYR A 22 -4.64 -3.13 9.27
C TYR A 22 -3.90 -1.98 8.57
N LEU A 23 -4.01 -1.89 7.25
CA LEU A 23 -3.37 -0.82 6.50
C LEU A 23 -3.86 0.56 6.96
N ARG A 24 -5.17 0.71 7.10
CA ARG A 24 -5.78 1.99 7.49
C ARG A 24 -5.44 2.38 8.93
N ASN A 25 -5.49 1.44 9.85
CA ASN A 25 -5.40 1.74 11.28
C ASN A 25 -3.98 1.68 11.84
N THR A 26 -3.07 0.95 11.20
CA THR A 26 -1.73 0.72 11.72
C THR A 26 -0.63 1.10 10.73
N HIS A 27 -0.67 0.55 9.54
CA HIS A 27 0.42 0.69 8.57
C HIS A 27 0.55 2.12 8.03
N PHE A 28 -0.52 2.69 7.49
CA PHE A 28 -0.46 4.02 6.90
C PHE A 28 -0.19 5.13 7.90
N PRO A 29 -0.84 5.18 9.08
CA PRO A 29 -0.52 6.20 10.07
C PRO A 29 0.94 6.22 10.47
N LYS A 30 1.55 5.05 10.62
CA LYS A 30 2.97 4.90 10.92
C LYS A 30 3.85 5.43 9.79
N ASN A 31 3.47 5.15 8.55
CA ASN A 31 4.24 5.54 7.37
C ASN A 31 4.16 7.03 7.05
N LEU A 32 3.04 7.69 7.37
CA LEU A 32 2.88 9.12 7.15
C LEU A 32 3.94 9.94 7.89
N GLN A 33 4.45 9.44 8.99
CA GLN A 33 5.52 10.08 9.74
C GLN A 33 6.91 9.77 9.16
N GLN A 34 6.99 8.89 8.18
CA GLN A 34 8.26 8.41 7.63
C GLN A 34 8.50 8.85 6.19
N GLY A 35 7.66 9.72 5.65
CA GLY A 35 7.82 10.23 4.28
C GLY A 35 6.78 9.75 3.28
N GLN A 36 5.80 8.95 3.70
CA GLN A 36 4.63 8.69 2.89
C GLN A 36 3.71 9.91 2.97
N THR A 37 3.26 10.41 1.81
CA THR A 37 2.48 11.65 1.76
C THR A 37 0.99 11.40 1.55
N SER A 38 0.61 10.24 1.04
CA SER A 38 -0.79 9.91 0.79
C SER A 38 -0.98 8.41 0.69
N ALA A 39 -2.22 7.98 0.88
CA ALA A 39 -2.62 6.61 0.63
C ALA A 39 -4.08 6.60 0.20
N LYS A 40 -4.38 5.88 -0.87
CA LYS A 40 -5.74 5.65 -1.34
C LYS A 40 -5.92 4.16 -1.53
N VAL A 41 -7.08 3.67 -1.13
CA VAL A 41 -7.43 2.25 -1.28
C VAL A 41 -8.77 2.19 -1.97
N PHE A 42 -8.88 1.38 -3.02
CA PHE A 42 -10.17 1.08 -3.60
C PHE A 42 -10.31 -0.42 -3.83
N ARG A 43 -11.55 -0.89 -3.70
CA ARG A 43 -11.87 -2.30 -3.85
C ARG A 43 -12.40 -2.54 -5.26
N VAL A 44 -11.82 -3.53 -5.94
CA VAL A 44 -12.25 -3.92 -7.29
C VAL A 44 -13.42 -4.90 -7.21
N ASN A 45 -13.35 -5.83 -6.26
CA ASN A 45 -14.40 -6.80 -5.99
C ASN A 45 -14.24 -7.28 -4.54
N GLU A 46 -14.96 -8.32 -4.14
CA GLU A 46 -14.96 -8.80 -2.74
C GLU A 46 -13.59 -9.23 -2.23
N VAL A 47 -12.71 -9.72 -3.12
CA VAL A 47 -11.43 -10.30 -2.72
C VAL A 47 -10.22 -9.56 -3.28
N SER A 48 -10.41 -8.48 -4.02
CA SER A 48 -9.32 -7.74 -4.66
C SER A 48 -9.40 -6.24 -4.39
N ALA A 49 -8.26 -5.62 -4.13
CA ALA A 49 -8.17 -4.18 -3.89
C ALA A 49 -6.85 -3.64 -4.43
N PHE A 50 -6.83 -2.33 -4.67
CA PHE A 50 -5.60 -1.60 -5.02
C PHE A 50 -5.30 -0.56 -3.96
N VAL A 51 -4.02 -0.41 -3.67
CA VAL A 51 -3.49 0.66 -2.83
C VAL A 51 -2.66 1.56 -3.71
N ILE A 52 -2.87 2.87 -3.59
CA ILE A 52 -2.04 3.88 -4.26
C ILE A 52 -1.38 4.70 -3.16
N ALA A 53 -0.08 4.51 -2.97
CA ALA A 53 0.69 5.19 -1.94
C ALA A 53 1.62 6.21 -2.58
N GLY A 54 1.54 7.45 -2.11
CA GLY A 54 2.44 8.52 -2.53
C GLY A 54 3.56 8.70 -1.54
N PHE A 55 4.76 9.04 -2.04
CA PHE A 55 5.95 9.27 -1.22
C PHE A 55 6.63 10.55 -1.69
N LYS A 56 7.35 11.17 -0.78
CA LYS A 56 8.14 12.36 -1.10
C LYS A 56 9.16 12.07 -2.21
N ASP A 57 9.85 10.93 -2.11
CA ASP A 57 10.87 10.51 -3.06
C ASP A 57 11.06 8.99 -3.00
N LYS A 58 11.86 8.46 -3.90
CA LYS A 58 12.19 7.03 -3.94
C LYS A 58 12.87 6.55 -2.67
N LYS A 59 13.72 7.38 -2.09
CA LYS A 59 14.45 7.05 -0.87
C LYS A 59 13.50 6.81 0.32
N SER A 60 12.48 7.65 0.45
CA SER A 60 11.43 7.48 1.47
C SER A 60 10.64 6.20 1.24
N ALA A 61 10.28 5.91 -0.01
CA ALA A 61 9.57 4.69 -0.36
C ALA A 61 10.37 3.43 -0.04
N ASP A 62 11.66 3.42 -0.38
CA ASP A 62 12.54 2.29 -0.10
C ASP A 62 12.72 2.07 1.40
N ARG A 63 12.87 3.13 2.18
CA ARG A 63 13.00 3.06 3.63
C ARG A 63 11.78 2.45 4.28
N ILE A 64 10.58 2.88 3.89
CA ILE A 64 9.33 2.37 4.43
C ILE A 64 9.16 0.88 4.10
N LYS A 65 9.51 0.48 2.89
CA LYS A 65 9.47 -0.92 2.47
C LYS A 65 10.34 -1.81 3.38
N ILE A 66 11.53 -1.35 3.74
CA ILE A 66 12.43 -2.08 4.63
C ILE A 66 11.86 -2.16 6.04
N MET A 67 11.37 -1.04 6.58
CA MET A 67 10.90 -0.95 7.96
C MET A 67 9.69 -1.83 8.25
N ASN A 68 8.82 -2.04 7.27
CA ASN A 68 7.55 -2.74 7.47
C ASN A 68 7.54 -4.16 6.90
N ASN A 69 8.68 -4.63 6.39
CA ASN A 69 8.74 -5.91 5.70
C ASN A 69 8.32 -7.11 6.58
N LEU A 70 8.73 -7.14 7.83
CA LEU A 70 8.39 -8.24 8.74
C LEU A 70 6.89 -8.29 9.05
N GLU A 71 6.29 -7.15 9.39
CA GLU A 71 4.86 -7.07 9.70
C GLU A 71 4.01 -7.49 8.50
N ILE A 72 4.36 -7.00 7.32
CA ILE A 72 3.63 -7.34 6.10
C ILE A 72 3.78 -8.83 5.78
N ASN A 73 4.94 -9.41 6.00
CA ASN A 73 5.17 -10.83 5.75
C ASN A 73 4.28 -11.73 6.61
N GLU A 74 4.02 -11.35 7.86
CA GLU A 74 3.12 -12.11 8.73
C GLU A 74 1.67 -12.04 8.24
N LEU A 75 1.22 -10.87 7.80
CA LEU A 75 -0.17 -10.64 7.40
C LEU A 75 -0.50 -11.15 6.00
N LYS A 76 0.49 -11.21 5.12
CA LYS A 76 0.25 -11.57 3.72
C LYS A 76 0.32 -13.07 3.44
N THR A 77 0.36 -13.95 4.44
CA THR A 77 0.51 -15.41 4.33
C THR A 77 -0.56 -15.89 3.40
N ASN A 78 -1.41 -15.79 2.85
CA ASN A 78 -2.33 -16.29 1.85
C ASN A 78 -2.79 -15.21 0.86
N LEU A 79 -2.11 -14.05 0.89
CA LEU A 79 -2.44 -12.96 -0.01
C LEU A 79 -1.52 -13.02 -1.23
N LYS A 80 -2.06 -12.68 -2.40
CA LYS A 80 -1.27 -12.42 -3.59
C LYS A 80 -1.08 -10.91 -3.68
N ILE A 81 0.18 -10.48 -3.71
CA ILE A 81 0.52 -9.06 -3.74
C ILE A 81 1.42 -8.80 -4.94
N ARG A 82 1.00 -7.85 -5.79
CA ARG A 82 1.82 -7.34 -6.89
C ARG A 82 2.04 -5.86 -6.68
N SER A 83 3.27 -5.41 -6.88
CA SER A 83 3.64 -4.03 -6.62
C SER A 83 4.35 -3.42 -7.83
N PHE A 84 3.98 -2.18 -8.14
CA PHE A 84 4.60 -1.38 -9.21
C PHE A 84 4.91 -0.01 -8.64
N GLU A 85 6.04 0.54 -8.96
CA GLU A 85 6.42 1.85 -8.43
C GLU A 85 7.31 2.63 -9.38
N GLY A 86 7.25 3.95 -9.27
CA GLY A 86 8.05 4.85 -10.07
C GLY A 86 7.79 6.32 -9.77
N PRO A 87 8.58 7.22 -10.35
CA PRO A 87 8.32 8.64 -10.20
C PRO A 87 7.07 9.03 -10.99
N ILE A 88 6.35 10.03 -10.47
CA ILE A 88 5.22 10.60 -11.21
C ILE A 88 5.79 11.50 -12.30
N GLU A 89 5.42 11.23 -13.56
CA GLU A 89 5.86 12.06 -14.68
C GLU A 89 5.19 13.42 -14.66
N TYR A 90 3.85 13.42 -14.54
CA TYR A 90 3.07 14.64 -14.37
C TYR A 90 1.69 14.27 -13.83
N SER A 91 0.99 15.27 -13.32
CA SER A 91 -0.34 15.10 -12.75
C SER A 91 -1.23 16.26 -13.23
N LEU A 92 -2.45 15.96 -13.64
CA LEU A 92 -3.42 16.95 -14.11
C LEU A 92 -4.69 16.83 -13.28
N ASP A 93 -5.21 17.98 -12.84
CA ASP A 93 -6.47 18.05 -12.12
C ASP A 93 -7.46 18.89 -12.96
N TRP A 94 -8.68 18.42 -13.09
CA TRP A 94 -9.74 19.10 -13.88
C TRP A 94 -10.79 19.73 -12.99
#